data_c1e411f4f2a888c76a444abfa7612880
#
_entry.id   c1e411f4f2a888c76a444abfa7612880
#
_cell.length_a   1.000
_cell.length_b   1.000
_cell.length_c   1.000
_cell.angle_alpha   90.00
_cell.angle_beta   90.00
_cell.angle_gamma   90.00
#
_symmetry.space_group_name_H-M   'P 1'
#
loop_
_entity.id
_entity.type
_entity.pdbx_description
1 polymer ?
#
loop_
_entity_poly.entity_id
_entity_poly.type
_entity_poly.pdbx_seq_one_letter_code
_entity_poly.pdbx_strand_id
1 'polypeptide(L)'
;MPDPRDTVVFRWLAAGDAGDLDAFDELLHPDSVVHAPAGLSTTSVRDEKAVWADALAAIPDLRHEVQEVVVEGEVEMARVVVTGTLTAGFGGIEASGRPFRIDQAVIVHLRDGKVAEAWEIADVSAIREQSSQSES
;
A
#
# COMPACT_ATOMS: atom_id res chain seq x y z
N MET A 1 -10.20 18.30 -12.12
CA MET A 1 -9.55 17.20 -11.36
C MET A 1 -10.10 15.85 -11.84
N PRO A 2 -9.27 14.91 -12.22
CA PRO A 2 -9.77 13.59 -12.59
C PRO A 2 -10.44 12.91 -11.39
N ASP A 3 -11.36 12.01 -11.67
CA ASP A 3 -11.94 11.16 -10.64
C ASP A 3 -10.81 10.30 -10.07
N PRO A 4 -10.57 10.29 -8.75
CA PRO A 4 -9.53 9.45 -8.15
C PRO A 4 -9.61 7.99 -8.58
N ARG A 5 -10.82 7.46 -8.79
CA ARG A 5 -11.03 6.06 -9.19
C ARG A 5 -10.51 5.73 -10.58
N ASP A 6 -10.22 6.73 -11.40
CA ASP A 6 -9.66 6.55 -12.74
C ASP A 6 -8.14 6.59 -12.75
N THR A 7 -7.51 6.83 -11.60
CA THR A 7 -6.05 6.88 -11.50
C THR A 7 -5.46 5.50 -11.31
N VAL A 8 -4.21 5.34 -11.73
CA VAL A 8 -3.50 4.06 -11.59
C VAL A 8 -3.23 3.77 -10.12
N VAL A 9 -2.85 4.79 -9.35
CA VAL A 9 -2.58 4.60 -7.91
C VAL A 9 -3.81 4.08 -7.18
N PHE A 10 -5.01 4.62 -7.48
CA PHE A 10 -6.24 4.14 -6.87
C PHE A 10 -6.52 2.69 -7.24
N ARG A 11 -6.41 2.36 -8.53
CA ARG A 11 -6.67 1.00 -9.03
C ARG A 11 -5.71 -0.01 -8.44
N TRP A 12 -4.45 0.37 -8.28
CA TRP A 12 -3.45 -0.50 -7.67
C TRP A 12 -3.81 -0.82 -6.22
N LEU A 13 -4.10 0.18 -5.41
CA LEU A 13 -4.48 -0.03 -4.00
C LEU A 13 -5.80 -0.83 -3.89
N ALA A 14 -6.77 -0.53 -4.73
CA ALA A 14 -8.05 -1.25 -4.72
C ALA A 14 -7.89 -2.72 -5.10
N ALA A 15 -7.06 -3.01 -6.11
CA ALA A 15 -6.77 -4.39 -6.51
C ALA A 15 -6.07 -5.15 -5.38
N GLY A 16 -5.10 -4.50 -4.73
CA GLY A 16 -4.39 -5.09 -3.59
C GLY A 16 -5.34 -5.43 -2.46
N ASP A 17 -6.19 -4.49 -2.05
CA ASP A 17 -7.16 -4.71 -0.97
C ASP A 17 -8.16 -5.81 -1.31
N ALA A 18 -8.52 -5.96 -2.58
CA ALA A 18 -9.43 -7.02 -3.05
C ALA A 18 -8.73 -8.38 -3.17
N GLY A 19 -7.41 -8.44 -3.03
CA GLY A 19 -6.64 -9.66 -3.25
C GLY A 19 -6.52 -10.04 -4.73
N ASP A 20 -6.89 -9.12 -5.64
CA ASP A 20 -6.78 -9.32 -7.08
C ASP A 20 -5.36 -8.94 -7.54
N LEU A 21 -4.39 -9.75 -7.15
CA LEU A 21 -2.99 -9.46 -7.41
C LEU A 21 -2.61 -9.65 -8.89
N ASP A 22 -3.38 -10.43 -9.63
CA ASP A 22 -3.14 -10.58 -11.08
C ASP A 22 -3.38 -9.27 -11.83
N ALA A 23 -4.24 -8.40 -11.32
CA ALA A 23 -4.46 -7.08 -11.90
C ALA A 23 -3.19 -6.21 -11.88
N PHE A 24 -2.23 -6.51 -11.00
CA PHE A 24 -0.96 -5.78 -10.93
C PHE A 24 -0.18 -5.84 -12.25
N ASP A 25 -0.32 -6.91 -13.02
CA ASP A 25 0.36 -7.03 -14.31
C ASP A 25 -0.09 -5.97 -15.32
N GLU A 26 -1.31 -5.46 -15.17
CA GLU A 26 -1.84 -4.40 -16.02
C GLU A 26 -1.55 -3.00 -15.48
N LEU A 27 -1.23 -2.90 -14.19
CA LEU A 27 -1.07 -1.63 -13.49
C LEU A 27 0.40 -1.25 -13.25
N LEU A 28 1.29 -2.24 -13.14
CA LEU A 28 2.70 -2.04 -12.85
C LEU A 28 3.55 -2.63 -13.97
N HIS A 29 4.67 -1.98 -14.27
CA HIS A 29 5.66 -2.58 -15.14
C HIS A 29 6.29 -3.80 -14.49
N PRO A 30 6.71 -4.81 -15.27
CA PRO A 30 7.37 -6.00 -14.71
C PRO A 30 8.58 -5.67 -13.84
N ASP A 31 9.30 -4.62 -14.18
CA ASP A 31 10.50 -4.15 -13.48
C ASP A 31 10.23 -2.93 -12.60
N SER A 32 8.98 -2.73 -12.20
CA SER A 32 8.61 -1.61 -11.33
C SER A 32 9.39 -1.65 -10.01
N VAL A 33 9.74 -0.47 -9.51
CA VAL A 33 10.44 -0.30 -8.24
C VAL A 33 9.51 0.41 -7.27
N VAL A 34 9.28 -0.19 -6.12
CA VAL A 34 8.46 0.39 -5.06
C VAL A 34 9.32 0.57 -3.82
N HIS A 35 9.47 1.80 -3.38
CA HIS A 35 10.17 2.15 -2.15
C HIS A 35 9.16 2.17 -1.02
N ALA A 36 9.34 1.31 -0.04
CA ALA A 36 8.41 1.15 1.07
C ALA A 36 9.15 1.09 2.41
N PRO A 37 8.50 1.48 3.51
CA PRO A 37 9.12 1.39 4.83
C PRO A 37 9.25 -0.06 5.30
N ALA A 38 9.96 -0.25 6.40
CA ALA A 38 10.04 -1.53 7.12
C ALA A 38 10.62 -2.69 6.30
N GLY A 39 11.50 -2.39 5.34
CA GLY A 39 12.15 -3.41 4.52
C GLY A 39 11.24 -4.02 3.46
N LEU A 40 10.13 -3.37 3.14
CA LEU A 40 9.12 -3.90 2.21
C LEU A 40 9.30 -3.39 0.76
N SER A 41 10.42 -2.76 0.45
CA SER A 41 10.72 -2.30 -0.92
C SER A 41 10.84 -3.47 -1.89
N THR A 42 10.41 -3.24 -3.12
CA THR A 42 10.41 -4.27 -4.17
C THR A 42 11.04 -3.74 -5.45
N THR A 43 11.52 -4.63 -6.30
CA THR A 43 12.15 -4.28 -7.58
C THR A 43 11.51 -4.97 -8.77
N SER A 44 10.34 -5.57 -8.58
CA SER A 44 9.59 -6.21 -9.66
C SER A 44 8.11 -6.32 -9.26
N VAL A 45 7.24 -6.47 -10.25
CA VAL A 45 5.82 -6.72 -9.99
C VAL A 45 5.62 -8.05 -9.26
N ARG A 46 6.47 -9.03 -9.55
CA ARG A 46 6.42 -10.34 -8.87
C ARG A 46 6.65 -10.18 -7.37
N ASP A 47 7.68 -9.41 -7.00
CA ASP A 47 8.00 -9.15 -5.58
C ASP A 47 6.87 -8.36 -4.92
N GLU A 48 6.29 -7.42 -5.64
CA GLU A 48 5.20 -6.60 -5.12
C GLU A 48 3.95 -7.46 -4.81
N LYS A 49 3.62 -8.40 -5.70
CA LYS A 49 2.54 -9.36 -5.44
C LYS A 49 2.82 -10.18 -4.18
N ALA A 50 4.06 -10.61 -3.98
CA ALA A 50 4.44 -11.41 -2.81
C ALA A 50 4.30 -10.59 -1.52
N VAL A 51 4.72 -9.34 -1.51
CA VAL A 51 4.57 -8.45 -0.34
C VAL A 51 3.09 -8.25 -0.01
N TRP A 52 2.25 -8.00 -1.02
CA TRP A 52 0.81 -7.84 -0.79
C TRP A 52 0.15 -9.12 -0.29
N ALA A 53 0.56 -10.27 -0.82
CA ALA A 53 0.04 -11.56 -0.34
C ALA A 53 0.36 -11.76 1.14
N ASP A 54 1.60 -11.45 1.54
CA ASP A 54 2.01 -11.54 2.95
C ASP A 54 1.24 -10.53 3.81
N ALA A 55 1.03 -9.33 3.31
CA ALA A 55 0.29 -8.31 4.03
C ALA A 55 -1.16 -8.73 4.26
N LEU A 56 -1.82 -9.27 3.24
CA LEU A 56 -3.20 -9.73 3.35
C LEU A 56 -3.34 -10.94 4.27
N ALA A 57 -2.34 -11.81 4.31
CA ALA A 57 -2.33 -12.95 5.24
C ALA A 57 -2.21 -12.48 6.69
N ALA A 58 -1.39 -11.44 6.95
CA ALA A 58 -1.18 -10.90 8.28
C ALA A 58 -2.30 -9.94 8.70
N ILE A 59 -2.92 -9.26 7.75
CA ILE A 59 -3.93 -8.23 7.96
C ILE A 59 -5.13 -8.54 7.04
N PRO A 60 -5.98 -9.51 7.40
CA PRO A 60 -7.07 -9.94 6.51
C PRO A 60 -8.09 -8.85 6.18
N ASP A 61 -8.22 -7.85 7.04
CA ASP A 61 -9.11 -6.71 6.86
C ASP A 61 -8.37 -5.46 6.38
N LEU A 62 -7.20 -5.62 5.76
CA LEU A 62 -6.40 -4.49 5.24
C LEU A 62 -7.23 -3.67 4.25
N ARG A 63 -7.24 -2.36 4.47
CA ARG A 63 -7.97 -1.44 3.62
C ARG A 63 -7.19 -0.14 3.44
N HIS A 64 -7.09 0.29 2.21
CA HIS A 64 -6.54 1.58 1.83
C HIS A 64 -7.70 2.48 1.39
N GLU A 65 -7.97 3.51 2.16
CA GLU A 65 -9.02 4.47 1.83
C GLU A 65 -8.37 5.73 1.28
N VAL A 66 -8.48 5.91 -0.03
CA VAL A 66 -7.89 7.06 -0.72
C VAL A 66 -8.72 8.30 -0.40
N GLN A 67 -8.08 9.32 0.19
CA GLN A 67 -8.72 10.56 0.58
C GLN A 67 -8.71 11.58 -0.54
N GLU A 68 -7.59 11.66 -1.26
CA GLU A 68 -7.44 12.58 -2.39
C GLU A 68 -6.31 12.09 -3.29
N VAL A 69 -6.38 12.45 -4.56
CA VAL A 69 -5.33 12.19 -5.54
C VAL A 69 -5.05 13.48 -6.30
N VAL A 70 -3.77 13.76 -6.49
CA VAL A 70 -3.29 14.85 -7.34
C VAL A 70 -2.57 14.23 -8.52
N VAL A 71 -2.88 14.68 -9.71
CA VAL A 71 -2.27 14.19 -10.94
C VAL A 71 -1.63 15.36 -11.68
N GLU A 72 -0.37 15.19 -12.04
CA GLU A 72 0.33 16.14 -12.91
C GLU A 72 1.21 15.36 -13.87
N GLY A 73 0.85 15.39 -15.17
CA GLY A 73 1.57 14.63 -16.19
C GLY A 73 1.53 13.13 -15.85
N GLU A 74 2.71 12.53 -15.77
CA GLU A 74 2.87 11.11 -15.45
C GLU A 74 3.11 10.86 -13.97
N VAL A 75 2.81 11.84 -13.11
CA VAL A 75 2.94 11.70 -11.66
C VAL A 75 1.55 11.72 -11.02
N GLU A 76 1.29 10.72 -10.18
CA GLU A 76 0.10 10.69 -9.33
C GLU A 76 0.54 10.66 -7.88
N MET A 77 -0.18 11.38 -7.02
CA MET A 77 0.07 11.39 -5.59
C MET A 77 -1.25 11.18 -4.86
N ALA A 78 -1.27 10.22 -3.94
CA ALA A 78 -2.46 9.90 -3.16
C ALA A 78 -2.19 10.07 -1.67
N ARG A 79 -3.14 10.69 -0.99
CA ARG A 79 -3.20 10.66 0.48
C ARG A 79 -4.20 9.59 0.88
N VAL A 80 -3.78 8.69 1.74
CA VAL A 80 -4.47 7.44 2.02
C VAL A 80 -4.56 7.23 3.53
N VAL A 81 -5.69 6.71 3.98
CA VAL A 81 -5.83 6.18 5.33
C VAL A 81 -5.78 4.66 5.23
N VAL A 82 -4.87 4.04 5.98
CA VAL A 82 -4.72 2.59 6.01
C VAL A 82 -5.23 2.07 7.34
N THR A 83 -6.12 1.09 7.26
CA THR A 83 -6.68 0.44 8.45
C THR A 83 -6.54 -1.08 8.33
N GLY A 84 -6.55 -1.75 9.47
CA GLY A 84 -6.52 -3.19 9.53
C GLY A 84 -6.28 -3.68 10.93
N THR A 85 -6.26 -5.01 11.07
CA THR A 85 -5.97 -5.69 12.32
C THR A 85 -4.83 -6.66 12.09
N LEU A 86 -3.74 -6.48 12.83
CA LEU A 86 -2.52 -7.27 12.66
C LEU A 86 -2.67 -8.59 13.39
N THR A 87 -3.05 -9.65 12.65
CA THR A 87 -3.28 -10.98 13.22
C THR A 87 -2.05 -11.88 13.19
N ALA A 88 -1.03 -11.49 12.42
CA ALA A 88 0.27 -12.16 12.36
C ALA A 88 1.35 -11.09 12.20
N GLY A 89 2.59 -11.44 12.46
CA GLY A 89 3.71 -10.49 12.30
C GLY A 89 3.88 -10.04 10.86
N PHE A 90 4.17 -8.74 10.66
CA PHE A 90 4.39 -8.16 9.34
C PHE A 90 5.24 -6.92 9.44
N GLY A 91 6.20 -6.76 8.53
CA GLY A 91 7.04 -5.55 8.50
C GLY A 91 7.85 -5.33 9.77
N GLY A 92 8.25 -6.39 10.44
CA GLY A 92 8.99 -6.30 11.70
C GLY A 92 8.12 -5.96 12.91
N ILE A 93 6.80 -5.92 12.75
CA ILE A 93 5.86 -5.64 13.83
C ILE A 93 5.17 -6.94 14.23
N GLU A 94 5.15 -7.22 15.52
CA GLU A 94 4.51 -8.43 16.04
C GLU A 94 2.99 -8.33 15.97
N ALA A 95 2.34 -9.48 15.84
CA ALA A 95 0.89 -9.56 15.88
C ALA A 95 0.35 -9.05 17.22
N SER A 96 -0.67 -8.21 17.16
CA SER A 96 -1.31 -7.66 18.36
C SER A 96 -2.77 -8.08 18.50
N GLY A 97 -3.41 -8.48 17.38
CA GLY A 97 -4.84 -8.71 17.34
C GLY A 97 -5.66 -7.43 17.48
N ARG A 98 -5.02 -6.27 17.38
CA ARG A 98 -5.67 -4.97 17.57
C ARG A 98 -5.77 -4.20 16.25
N PRO A 99 -6.85 -3.44 16.05
CA PRO A 99 -6.97 -2.58 14.89
C PRO A 99 -5.99 -1.42 14.95
N PHE A 100 -5.52 -0.99 13.78
CA PHE A 100 -4.69 0.20 13.65
C PHE A 100 -5.27 1.11 12.56
N ARG A 101 -4.84 2.37 12.60
CA ARG A 101 -5.16 3.37 11.58
C ARG A 101 -3.96 4.29 11.43
N ILE A 102 -3.45 4.42 10.22
CA ILE A 102 -2.31 5.30 9.92
C ILE A 102 -2.58 6.08 8.64
N ASP A 103 -1.87 7.20 8.51
CA ASP A 103 -1.83 7.96 7.27
C ASP A 103 -0.69 7.46 6.40
N GLN A 104 -0.91 7.47 5.09
CA GLN A 104 0.08 7.08 4.10
C GLN A 104 0.02 8.05 2.93
N ALA A 105 1.17 8.36 2.36
CA ALA A 105 1.27 9.03 1.07
C ALA A 105 1.88 8.06 0.07
N VAL A 106 1.29 7.97 -1.11
CA VAL A 106 1.81 7.15 -2.20
C VAL A 106 2.06 8.06 -3.40
N ILE A 107 3.29 8.07 -3.86
CA ILE A 107 3.72 8.85 -5.03
C ILE A 107 4.07 7.85 -6.13
N VAL A 108 3.49 8.04 -7.32
CA VAL A 108 3.65 7.11 -8.42
C VAL A 108 4.15 7.85 -9.65
N HIS A 109 5.22 7.34 -10.25
CA HIS A 109 5.69 7.78 -11.56
C HIS A 109 5.27 6.73 -12.58
N LEU A 110 4.48 7.17 -13.57
CA LEU A 110 3.99 6.29 -14.63
C LEU A 110 4.90 6.33 -15.84
N ARG A 111 4.93 5.23 -16.56
CA ARG A 111 5.50 5.13 -17.91
C ARG A 111 4.52 4.28 -18.72
N ASP A 112 4.05 4.83 -19.83
CA ASP A 112 3.08 4.15 -20.69
C ASP A 112 1.83 3.69 -19.93
N GLY A 113 1.37 4.52 -18.98
CA GLY A 113 0.15 4.26 -18.21
C GLY A 113 0.28 3.25 -17.09
N LYS A 114 1.50 2.78 -16.79
CA LYS A 114 1.77 1.82 -15.71
C LYS A 114 2.80 2.37 -14.75
N VAL A 115 2.76 1.89 -13.52
CA VAL A 115 3.73 2.28 -12.49
C VAL A 115 5.12 1.82 -12.92
N ALA A 116 6.05 2.76 -13.05
CA ALA A 116 7.47 2.49 -13.24
C ALA A 116 8.20 2.54 -11.89
N GLU A 117 7.86 3.51 -11.07
CA GLU A 117 8.47 3.69 -9.75
C GLU A 117 7.45 4.33 -8.81
N ALA A 118 7.47 3.91 -7.56
CA ALA A 118 6.57 4.44 -6.54
C ALA A 118 7.26 4.56 -5.20
N TRP A 119 6.75 5.47 -4.38
CA TRP A 119 7.20 5.69 -3.00
C TRP A 119 5.98 5.60 -2.09
N GLU A 120 6.06 4.73 -1.10
CA GLU A 120 5.07 4.61 -0.05
C GLU A 120 5.66 5.19 1.22
N ILE A 121 5.07 6.25 1.72
CA ILE A 121 5.54 6.98 2.89
C ILE A 121 4.48 6.82 3.97
N ALA A 122 4.83 6.14 5.04
CA ALA A 122 3.91 5.88 6.14
C ALA A 122 4.69 5.81 7.45
N ASP A 123 4.06 6.26 8.52
CA ASP A 123 4.62 6.12 9.86
C ASP A 123 4.24 4.76 10.44
N VAL A 124 5.05 3.75 10.11
CA VAL A 124 4.79 2.38 10.60
C VAL A 124 5.03 2.25 12.09
N SER A 125 5.78 3.18 12.70
CA SER A 125 5.94 3.18 14.16
C SER A 125 4.61 3.44 14.87
N ALA A 126 3.71 4.18 14.24
CA ALA A 126 2.36 4.41 14.76
C ALA A 126 1.56 3.10 14.87
N ILE A 127 1.78 2.15 13.98
CA ILE A 127 1.15 0.83 14.09
C ILE A 127 1.65 0.13 15.35
N ARG A 128 2.97 0.17 15.59
CA ARG A 128 3.57 -0.43 16.77
C ARG A 128 3.05 0.23 18.06
N GLU A 129 2.93 1.55 18.07
CA GLU A 129 2.41 2.28 19.22
C GLU A 129 0.96 1.89 19.52
N GLN A 130 0.11 1.83 18.50
CA GLN A 130 -1.29 1.43 18.65
C GLN A 130 -1.42 -0.03 19.07
N SER A 131 -0.53 -0.88 18.59
CA SER A 131 -0.52 -2.30 18.91
C SER A 131 -0.03 -2.58 20.32
N SER A 132 0.84 -1.73 20.88
CA SER A 132 1.41 -1.91 22.20
C SER A 132 0.68 -1.19 23.31
N GLN A 133 -0.36 -0.39 22.99
CA GLN A 133 -1.18 0.25 24.00
C GLN A 133 -1.86 -0.78 24.87
N SER A 134 -1.53 -0.77 26.16
CA SER A 134 -2.13 -1.71 27.08
C SER A 134 -3.55 -1.32 27.42
N GLU A 135 -4.37 -2.33 27.65
CA GLU A 135 -5.71 -2.16 28.18
C GLU A 135 -5.62 -1.96 29.70
N SER A 136 -5.37 -0.79 30.09
CA SER A 136 -5.44 -0.49 31.54
C SER A 136 -6.73 0.21 31.87
#